data_fa47885599d5fd4b1c67e09e0bba0467
#
_entry.id   fa47885599d5fd4b1c67e09e0bba0467
#
_cell.length_a   1.000
_cell.length_b   1.000
_cell.length_c   1.000
_cell.angle_alpha   90.00
_cell.angle_beta   90.00
_cell.angle_gamma   90.00
#
_symmetry.space_group_name_H-M   'P 1'
#
loop_
_entity.id
_entity.type
_entity.pdbx_description
1 polymer ?
#
loop_
_entity_poly.entity_id
_entity_poly.type
_entity_poly.pdbx_seq_one_letter_code
_entity_poly.pdbx_strand_id
1 'polypeptide(L)'
;MLGAGAAATFGGLKPVAAQDARELVIVTYPGALSAPHRWLADRMEARHPGLSIRLVPSDSQDIVAQIKAAQGYSPFDAGPNDEPPHLIGIGEGYLSKRDDAAIPNLANAYPELVTKSGGVGVPATYSLVGIAYNTDLVKTPPASWADLWKPEYRGQVGIARTSSNLGLATLAIAARTFGGSEGDLETGWTKLKELEAKAARSPAALTQMLEREEIAIAPLWNNNTAAAAGKGLPVAFVKPAPGPVAIISYFSGFARSRHPDLVAEWMNGILSPEYQTRAAAAPFYFGPTVRGVEIPADAAPYTPSTPEEVTALQTVDWSKIVPVRGQLVERFDRTFAF
;
A
#
# COMPACT_ATOMS: atom_id res chain seq x y z
N MET A 1 70.94 38.41 -34.33
CA MET A 1 70.60 37.94 -32.95
C MET A 1 69.27 37.22 -33.00
N LEU A 2 69.31 35.94 -32.76
CA LEU A 2 68.18 35.05 -32.84
C LEU A 2 67.29 35.19 -31.58
N GLY A 3 65.99 35.40 -31.75
CA GLY A 3 64.98 35.35 -30.67
C GLY A 3 64.23 34.05 -30.74
N ALA A 4 64.38 33.22 -29.71
CA ALA A 4 63.68 31.93 -29.59
C ALA A 4 62.21 32.17 -29.15
N GLY A 5 61.26 31.73 -29.93
CA GLY A 5 59.84 31.68 -29.55
C GLY A 5 59.53 30.41 -28.80
N ALA A 6 59.06 30.53 -27.56
CA ALA A 6 58.54 29.41 -26.79
C ALA A 6 57.11 29.05 -27.24
N ALA A 7 56.94 27.85 -27.76
CA ALA A 7 55.62 27.31 -28.07
C ALA A 7 54.97 26.77 -26.77
N ALA A 8 53.90 27.40 -26.32
CA ALA A 8 53.06 26.93 -25.22
C ALA A 8 52.13 25.80 -25.75
N THR A 9 52.33 24.59 -25.31
CA THR A 9 51.43 23.45 -25.54
C THR A 9 50.18 23.61 -24.69
N PHE A 10 49.08 23.96 -25.32
CA PHE A 10 47.75 23.87 -24.69
C PHE A 10 47.38 22.39 -24.54
N GLY A 11 47.45 21.89 -23.30
CA GLY A 11 46.91 20.59 -22.95
C GLY A 11 45.40 20.57 -23.21
N GLY A 12 44.99 19.76 -24.17
CA GLY A 12 43.56 19.59 -24.48
C GLY A 12 42.81 19.02 -23.29
N LEU A 13 41.93 19.81 -22.68
CA LEU A 13 40.87 19.33 -21.82
C LEU A 13 40.03 18.33 -22.62
N LYS A 14 40.07 17.03 -22.28
CA LYS A 14 39.11 16.06 -22.80
C LYS A 14 37.71 16.56 -22.44
N PRO A 15 36.77 16.64 -23.39
CA PRO A 15 35.40 16.95 -23.06
C PRO A 15 34.90 15.84 -22.12
N VAL A 16 34.53 16.20 -20.91
CA VAL A 16 33.69 15.33 -20.08
C VAL A 16 32.41 15.16 -20.88
N ALA A 17 32.16 13.95 -21.38
CA ALA A 17 30.92 13.64 -22.06
C ALA A 17 29.79 14.06 -21.10
N ALA A 18 28.96 14.99 -21.54
CA ALA A 18 27.74 15.31 -20.81
C ALA A 18 26.95 14.01 -20.73
N GLN A 19 26.91 13.42 -19.53
CA GLN A 19 26.09 12.27 -19.26
C GLN A 19 24.64 12.73 -19.46
N ASP A 20 23.92 12.14 -20.40
CA ASP A 20 22.54 12.51 -20.68
C ASP A 20 21.75 12.45 -19.35
N ALA A 21 21.21 13.60 -18.96
CA ALA A 21 20.41 13.71 -17.76
C ALA A 21 19.17 12.80 -17.89
N ARG A 22 19.07 11.79 -17.05
CA ARG A 22 17.93 10.87 -17.03
C ARG A 22 17.01 11.24 -15.88
N GLU A 23 15.72 11.40 -16.15
CA GLU A 23 14.71 11.55 -15.11
C GLU A 23 13.90 10.25 -14.98
N LEU A 24 13.83 9.70 -13.77
CA LEU A 24 12.96 8.59 -13.41
C LEU A 24 11.81 9.13 -12.57
N VAL A 25 10.58 8.90 -13.03
CA VAL A 25 9.37 9.41 -12.37
C VAL A 25 8.67 8.30 -11.60
N ILE A 26 8.76 8.35 -10.29
CA ILE A 26 8.24 7.33 -9.37
C ILE A 26 7.03 7.88 -8.62
N VAL A 27 5.92 7.14 -8.69
CA VAL A 27 4.77 7.45 -7.84
C VAL A 27 5.03 6.95 -6.41
N THR A 28 4.55 7.72 -5.44
CA THR A 28 4.57 7.36 -4.02
C THR A 28 3.22 7.63 -3.37
N TYR A 29 2.83 6.86 -2.36
CA TYR A 29 1.61 7.16 -1.61
C TYR A 29 1.79 8.43 -0.78
N PRO A 30 0.80 9.33 -0.79
CA PRO A 30 0.89 10.60 -0.09
C PRO A 30 1.18 10.41 1.41
N GLY A 31 2.28 11.00 1.88
CA GLY A 31 2.70 10.95 3.28
C GLY A 31 3.27 9.61 3.76
N ALA A 32 2.74 8.48 3.27
CA ALA A 32 3.06 7.16 3.84
C ALA A 32 4.40 6.59 3.38
N LEU A 33 4.66 6.54 2.07
CA LEU A 33 5.89 5.98 1.52
C LEU A 33 6.91 7.03 1.07
N SER A 34 6.63 8.31 1.24
CA SER A 34 7.48 9.39 0.73
C SER A 34 8.91 9.33 1.28
N ALA A 35 9.08 9.11 2.59
CA ALA A 35 10.40 9.07 3.21
C ALA A 35 11.19 7.79 2.87
N PRO A 36 10.63 6.56 2.94
CA PRO A 36 11.30 5.37 2.44
C PRO A 36 11.69 5.46 0.96
N HIS A 37 10.79 5.97 0.10
CA HIS A 37 11.09 6.17 -1.32
C HIS A 37 12.18 7.23 -1.53
N ARG A 38 12.16 8.35 -0.81
CA ARG A 38 13.24 9.36 -0.92
C ARG A 38 14.59 8.78 -0.52
N TRP A 39 14.64 8.01 0.57
CA TRP A 39 15.86 7.31 0.97
C TRP A 39 16.40 6.38 -0.14
N LEU A 40 15.51 5.61 -0.81
CA LEU A 40 15.92 4.75 -1.92
C LEU A 40 16.39 5.57 -3.13
N ALA A 41 15.69 6.65 -3.46
CA ALA A 41 16.03 7.55 -4.54
C ALA A 41 17.42 8.17 -4.36
N ASP A 42 17.72 8.71 -3.15
CA ASP A 42 19.03 9.30 -2.85
C ASP A 42 20.16 8.29 -3.07
N ARG A 43 19.95 7.02 -2.71
CA ARG A 43 20.93 5.95 -2.92
C ARG A 43 21.11 5.58 -4.40
N MET A 44 20.05 5.61 -5.20
CA MET A 44 20.13 5.37 -6.65
C MET A 44 20.79 6.55 -7.36
N GLU A 45 20.41 7.78 -7.04
CA GLU A 45 21.02 9.00 -7.58
C GLU A 45 22.53 9.06 -7.30
N ALA A 46 22.95 8.64 -6.10
CA ALA A 46 24.36 8.56 -5.73
C ALA A 46 25.16 7.52 -6.57
N ARG A 47 24.53 6.45 -7.02
CA ARG A 47 25.15 5.40 -7.87
C ARG A 47 25.15 5.73 -9.34
N HIS A 48 24.23 6.59 -9.80
CA HIS A 48 24.02 6.92 -11.19
C HIS A 48 24.21 8.42 -11.43
N PRO A 49 25.43 8.93 -11.66
CA PRO A 49 25.64 10.34 -12.00
C PRO A 49 24.74 10.79 -13.14
N GLY A 50 24.07 11.92 -12.99
CA GLY A 50 23.13 12.46 -13.98
C GLY A 50 21.71 11.87 -13.91
N LEU A 51 21.43 10.94 -13.00
CA LEU A 51 20.08 10.49 -12.69
C LEU A 51 19.39 11.46 -11.70
N SER A 52 18.16 11.84 -11.99
CA SER A 52 17.26 12.54 -11.08
C SER A 52 16.00 11.69 -10.88
N ILE A 53 15.59 11.48 -9.65
CA ILE A 53 14.37 10.71 -9.32
C ILE A 53 13.32 11.65 -8.75
N ARG A 54 12.26 11.85 -9.52
CA ARG A 54 11.12 12.66 -9.11
C ARG A 54 10.03 11.79 -8.48
N LEU A 55 9.74 12.04 -7.21
CA LEU A 55 8.64 11.39 -6.49
C LEU A 55 7.36 12.19 -6.69
N VAL A 56 6.29 11.51 -7.15
CA VAL A 56 4.98 12.12 -7.41
C VAL A 56 3.95 11.48 -6.45
N PRO A 57 3.39 12.25 -5.51
CA PRO A 57 2.33 11.74 -4.64
C PRO A 57 1.06 11.44 -5.44
N SER A 58 0.55 10.21 -5.36
CA SER A 58 -0.73 9.80 -5.95
C SER A 58 -1.22 8.51 -5.30
N ASP A 59 -2.54 8.35 -5.21
CA ASP A 59 -3.16 7.10 -4.77
C ASP A 59 -3.31 6.11 -5.92
N SER A 60 -3.33 4.79 -5.62
CA SER A 60 -3.41 3.73 -6.64
C SER A 60 -4.59 3.89 -7.62
N GLN A 61 -5.72 4.36 -7.15
CA GLN A 61 -6.91 4.57 -8.00
C GLN A 61 -6.70 5.74 -8.97
N ASP A 62 -6.06 6.80 -8.51
CA ASP A 62 -5.78 7.98 -9.32
C ASP A 62 -4.72 7.68 -10.39
N ILE A 63 -3.74 6.82 -10.08
CA ILE A 63 -2.76 6.34 -11.06
C ILE A 63 -3.48 5.67 -12.24
N VAL A 64 -4.37 4.71 -11.96
CA VAL A 64 -5.13 4.01 -13.00
C VAL A 64 -6.00 4.99 -13.79
N ALA A 65 -6.68 5.93 -13.12
CA ALA A 65 -7.51 6.93 -13.79
C ALA A 65 -6.70 7.83 -14.73
N GLN A 66 -5.52 8.27 -14.30
CA GLN A 66 -4.62 9.09 -15.12
C GLN A 66 -4.11 8.33 -16.35
N ILE A 67 -3.71 7.06 -16.20
CA ILE A 67 -3.25 6.22 -17.32
C ILE A 67 -4.40 5.98 -18.31
N LYS A 68 -5.62 5.73 -17.83
CA LYS A 68 -6.81 5.60 -18.69
C LYS A 68 -7.10 6.88 -19.47
N ALA A 69 -7.10 8.03 -18.79
CA ALA A 69 -7.31 9.33 -19.43
C ALA A 69 -6.26 9.65 -20.50
N ALA A 70 -5.03 9.17 -20.30
CA ALA A 70 -3.93 9.33 -21.26
C ALA A 70 -3.85 8.17 -22.29
N GLN A 71 -4.93 7.40 -22.48
CA GLN A 71 -5.01 6.30 -23.46
C GLN A 71 -3.89 5.26 -23.31
N GLY A 72 -3.55 4.92 -22.08
CA GLY A 72 -2.50 3.97 -21.74
C GLY A 72 -1.09 4.54 -21.70
N TYR A 73 -0.90 5.85 -21.94
CA TYR A 73 0.38 6.52 -21.72
C TYR A 73 0.49 6.95 -20.25
N SER A 74 1.44 6.35 -19.54
CA SER A 74 1.73 6.80 -18.18
C SER A 74 2.69 7.99 -18.20
N PRO A 75 2.41 9.06 -17.42
CA PRO A 75 3.38 10.11 -17.17
C PRO A 75 4.43 9.70 -16.13
N PHE A 76 4.35 8.46 -15.64
CA PHE A 76 5.20 7.86 -14.60
C PHE A 76 5.92 6.64 -15.17
N ASP A 77 7.10 6.32 -14.61
CA ASP A 77 7.86 5.13 -14.97
C ASP A 77 7.43 3.90 -14.13
N ALA A 78 7.17 4.10 -12.85
CA ALA A 78 6.72 3.05 -11.94
C ALA A 78 5.96 3.61 -10.73
N GLY A 79 5.22 2.75 -10.05
CA GLY A 79 4.50 3.15 -8.85
C GLY A 79 3.86 1.99 -8.08
N PRO A 80 3.42 2.26 -6.83
CA PRO A 80 2.70 1.30 -6.02
C PRO A 80 1.25 1.15 -6.52
N ASN A 81 0.74 -0.06 -6.48
CA ASN A 81 -0.63 -0.39 -6.80
C ASN A 81 -1.15 -1.41 -5.79
N ASP A 82 -2.19 -1.08 -5.04
CA ASP A 82 -2.90 -2.07 -4.25
C ASP A 82 -3.50 -3.16 -5.14
N GLU A 83 -3.83 -4.32 -4.57
CA GLU A 83 -4.32 -5.47 -5.35
C GLU A 83 -5.42 -5.14 -6.37
N PRO A 84 -6.50 -4.39 -6.06
CA PRO A 84 -7.52 -4.08 -7.06
C PRO A 84 -7.00 -3.26 -8.26
N PRO A 85 -6.32 -2.11 -8.10
CA PRO A 85 -5.69 -1.39 -9.21
C PRO A 85 -4.63 -2.21 -9.96
N HIS A 86 -3.88 -3.07 -9.25
CA HIS A 86 -2.90 -3.96 -9.87
C HIS A 86 -3.57 -4.94 -10.84
N LEU A 87 -4.65 -5.60 -10.43
CA LEU A 87 -5.42 -6.49 -11.29
C LEU A 87 -6.01 -5.78 -12.52
N ILE A 88 -6.52 -4.57 -12.34
CA ILE A 88 -6.99 -3.74 -13.46
C ILE A 88 -5.83 -3.43 -14.40
N GLY A 89 -4.68 -3.01 -13.86
CA GLY A 89 -3.50 -2.67 -14.65
C GLY A 89 -2.93 -3.84 -15.46
N ILE A 90 -3.00 -5.07 -14.92
CA ILE A 90 -2.66 -6.30 -15.64
C ILE A 90 -3.67 -6.55 -16.77
N GLY A 91 -4.96 -6.52 -16.47
CA GLY A 91 -6.02 -6.83 -17.43
C GLY A 91 -6.08 -5.85 -18.60
N GLU A 92 -5.74 -4.59 -18.38
CA GLU A 92 -5.74 -3.54 -19.40
C GLU A 92 -4.35 -3.31 -20.03
N GLY A 93 -3.32 -4.06 -19.61
CA GLY A 93 -1.98 -3.98 -20.19
C GLY A 93 -1.22 -2.70 -19.85
N TYR A 94 -1.52 -2.04 -18.74
CA TYR A 94 -0.85 -0.82 -18.31
C TYR A 94 0.46 -1.07 -17.57
N LEU A 95 0.64 -2.27 -17.04
CA LEU A 95 1.80 -2.65 -16.26
C LEU A 95 2.76 -3.51 -17.09
N SER A 96 4.05 -3.31 -16.88
CA SER A 96 5.10 -4.10 -17.56
C SER A 96 5.33 -5.43 -16.85
N LYS A 97 5.63 -6.46 -17.62
CA LYS A 97 6.14 -7.72 -17.08
C LYS A 97 7.45 -7.49 -16.34
N ARG A 98 7.62 -8.19 -15.23
CA ARG A 98 8.85 -8.17 -14.42
C ARG A 98 9.92 -9.03 -15.08
N ASP A 99 11.16 -8.56 -15.05
CA ASP A 99 12.35 -9.38 -15.32
C ASP A 99 12.93 -9.85 -13.98
N ASP A 100 12.68 -11.10 -13.63
CA ASP A 100 13.11 -11.68 -12.37
C ASP A 100 14.64 -11.72 -12.24
N ALA A 101 15.38 -11.86 -13.36
CA ALA A 101 16.84 -11.88 -13.36
C ALA A 101 17.44 -10.51 -12.97
N ALA A 102 16.72 -9.42 -13.24
CA ALA A 102 17.12 -8.06 -12.87
C ALA A 102 16.75 -7.68 -11.43
N ILE A 103 16.09 -8.58 -10.68
CA ILE A 103 15.59 -8.33 -9.31
C ILE A 103 16.04 -9.43 -8.35
N PRO A 104 17.35 -9.52 -8.02
CA PRO A 104 17.89 -10.61 -7.17
C PRO A 104 17.19 -10.73 -5.80
N ASN A 105 16.80 -9.61 -5.18
CA ASN A 105 16.11 -9.60 -3.89
C ASN A 105 14.72 -10.26 -3.92
N LEU A 106 14.16 -10.54 -5.11
CA LEU A 106 12.90 -11.26 -5.24
C LEU A 106 12.97 -12.67 -4.61
N ALA A 107 14.15 -13.29 -4.58
CA ALA A 107 14.37 -14.57 -3.90
C ALA A 107 14.12 -14.53 -2.39
N ASN A 108 14.18 -13.35 -1.77
CA ASN A 108 13.90 -13.15 -0.35
C ASN A 108 12.41 -12.91 -0.07
N ALA A 109 11.63 -12.58 -1.07
CA ALA A 109 10.20 -12.30 -0.90
C ALA A 109 9.42 -13.58 -0.52
N TYR A 110 8.28 -13.41 0.13
CA TYR A 110 7.37 -14.52 0.43
C TYR A 110 6.77 -15.05 -0.88
N PRO A 111 6.96 -16.36 -1.21
CA PRO A 111 6.58 -16.93 -2.51
C PRO A 111 5.10 -16.76 -2.84
N GLU A 112 4.22 -16.85 -1.85
CA GLU A 112 2.78 -16.65 -1.99
C GLU A 112 2.42 -15.23 -2.45
N LEU A 113 3.14 -14.21 -1.96
CA LEU A 113 2.95 -12.82 -2.39
C LEU A 113 3.48 -12.59 -3.80
N VAL A 114 4.63 -13.21 -4.13
CA VAL A 114 5.20 -13.16 -5.49
C VAL A 114 4.26 -13.81 -6.50
N THR A 115 3.70 -14.97 -6.17
CA THR A 115 2.75 -15.69 -7.06
C THR A 115 1.52 -14.83 -7.38
N LYS A 116 0.95 -14.17 -6.38
CA LYS A 116 -0.23 -13.30 -6.54
C LYS A 116 0.04 -12.06 -7.42
N SER A 117 1.31 -11.66 -7.63
CA SER A 117 1.63 -10.54 -8.51
C SER A 117 1.35 -10.82 -10.00
N GLY A 118 1.10 -12.08 -10.38
CA GLY A 118 0.86 -12.45 -11.78
C GLY A 118 2.06 -12.24 -12.71
N GLY A 119 3.29 -12.22 -12.19
CA GLY A 119 4.52 -11.96 -12.95
C GLY A 119 4.72 -10.47 -13.30
N VAL A 120 3.96 -9.58 -12.66
CA VAL A 120 3.99 -8.13 -12.87
C VAL A 120 4.31 -7.42 -11.56
N GLY A 121 5.32 -6.57 -11.54
CA GLY A 121 5.75 -5.88 -10.32
C GLY A 121 6.28 -6.81 -9.23
N VAL A 122 6.52 -6.25 -8.07
CA VAL A 122 6.99 -6.95 -6.87
C VAL A 122 6.08 -6.65 -5.69
N PRO A 123 5.89 -7.59 -4.74
CA PRO A 123 5.17 -7.29 -3.52
C PRO A 123 6.01 -6.29 -2.69
N ALA A 124 5.56 -5.04 -2.62
CA ALA A 124 6.34 -3.97 -2.00
C ALA A 124 6.12 -3.88 -0.49
N THR A 125 4.86 -3.83 -0.10
CA THR A 125 4.42 -3.71 1.30
C THR A 125 3.02 -4.29 1.42
N TYR A 126 2.51 -4.41 2.64
CA TYR A 126 1.08 -4.60 2.88
C TYR A 126 0.63 -3.78 4.08
N SER A 127 -0.64 -3.39 4.06
CA SER A 127 -1.34 -2.84 5.21
C SER A 127 -2.34 -3.85 5.74
N LEU A 128 -2.63 -3.78 7.04
CA LEU A 128 -3.61 -4.65 7.68
C LEU A 128 -4.91 -3.91 7.93
N VAL A 129 -6.01 -4.53 7.57
CA VAL A 129 -7.31 -4.22 8.14
C VAL A 129 -7.45 -5.06 9.41
N GLY A 130 -7.58 -4.39 10.52
CA GLY A 130 -7.90 -4.97 11.82
C GLY A 130 -9.02 -4.19 12.46
N ILE A 131 -9.18 -4.33 13.77
CA ILE A 131 -10.15 -3.56 14.53
C ILE A 131 -9.44 -2.45 15.29
N ALA A 132 -9.79 -1.19 14.97
CA ALA A 132 -9.46 -0.03 15.80
C ALA A 132 -10.61 0.26 16.75
N TYR A 133 -10.28 0.64 17.97
CA TYR A 133 -11.28 1.00 18.99
C TYR A 133 -10.79 2.15 19.86
N ASN A 134 -11.73 2.93 20.39
CA ASN A 134 -11.44 3.98 21.38
C ASN A 134 -11.31 3.33 22.77
N THR A 135 -10.16 3.51 23.42
CA THR A 135 -9.83 2.88 24.72
C THR A 135 -10.59 3.47 25.91
N ASP A 136 -11.19 4.66 25.74
CA ASP A 136 -12.03 5.29 26.74
C ASP A 136 -13.44 4.72 26.72
N LEU A 137 -13.93 4.29 25.56
CA LEU A 137 -15.26 3.70 25.38
C LEU A 137 -15.24 2.17 25.49
N VAL A 138 -14.21 1.49 24.96
CA VAL A 138 -14.09 0.03 24.91
C VAL A 138 -13.06 -0.43 25.93
N LYS A 139 -13.52 -0.95 27.06
CA LYS A 139 -12.63 -1.38 28.17
C LYS A 139 -12.06 -2.78 27.99
N THR A 140 -12.76 -3.65 27.26
CA THR A 140 -12.27 -4.99 26.92
C THR A 140 -11.95 -5.03 25.43
N PRO A 141 -10.67 -5.19 25.05
CA PRO A 141 -10.29 -5.27 23.65
C PRO A 141 -11.07 -6.35 22.90
N PRO A 142 -11.54 -6.09 21.65
CA PRO A 142 -12.17 -7.11 20.84
C PRO A 142 -11.16 -8.22 20.50
N ALA A 143 -11.62 -9.47 20.38
CA ALA A 143 -10.76 -10.62 20.10
C ALA A 143 -11.00 -11.20 18.69
N SER A 144 -12.17 -10.98 18.12
CA SER A 144 -12.57 -11.54 16.82
C SER A 144 -13.34 -10.53 15.98
N TRP A 145 -13.44 -10.79 14.68
CA TRP A 145 -14.27 -9.98 13.78
C TRP A 145 -15.75 -9.95 14.20
N ALA A 146 -16.26 -11.07 14.74
CA ALA A 146 -17.63 -11.16 15.22
C ALA A 146 -17.94 -10.19 16.37
N ASP A 147 -16.93 -9.72 17.11
CA ASP A 147 -17.10 -8.78 18.21
C ASP A 147 -17.66 -7.42 17.76
N LEU A 148 -17.50 -7.05 16.48
CA LEU A 148 -18.14 -5.85 15.92
C LEU A 148 -19.68 -5.90 16.02
N TRP A 149 -20.28 -7.08 16.08
CA TRP A 149 -21.73 -7.29 16.14
C TRP A 149 -22.26 -7.51 17.58
N LYS A 150 -21.44 -7.30 18.61
CA LYS A 150 -21.91 -7.33 19.98
C LYS A 150 -22.96 -6.23 20.21
N PRO A 151 -24.02 -6.53 20.99
CA PRO A 151 -25.11 -5.57 21.22
C PRO A 151 -24.65 -4.20 21.75
N GLU A 152 -23.60 -4.18 22.57
CA GLU A 152 -23.03 -2.97 23.14
C GLU A 152 -22.47 -2.00 22.09
N TYR A 153 -22.10 -2.48 20.88
CA TYR A 153 -21.55 -1.65 19.82
C TYR A 153 -22.56 -1.22 18.75
N ARG A 154 -23.82 -1.65 18.87
CA ARG A 154 -24.86 -1.29 17.92
C ARG A 154 -25.01 0.24 17.81
N GLY A 155 -24.94 0.77 16.59
CA GLY A 155 -24.93 2.22 16.34
C GLY A 155 -23.63 2.93 16.71
N GLN A 156 -22.63 2.21 17.21
CA GLN A 156 -21.30 2.74 17.57
C GLN A 156 -20.17 2.16 16.71
N VAL A 157 -20.48 1.38 15.68
CA VAL A 157 -19.52 0.87 14.72
C VAL A 157 -19.37 1.85 13.56
N GLY A 158 -18.12 2.19 13.21
CA GLY A 158 -17.82 2.94 11.99
C GLY A 158 -17.47 2.00 10.84
N ILE A 159 -17.89 2.34 9.62
CA ILE A 159 -17.48 1.63 8.40
C ILE A 159 -17.08 2.61 7.30
N ALA A 160 -16.07 2.25 6.52
CA ALA A 160 -15.68 3.04 5.36
C ALA A 160 -16.59 2.75 4.15
N ARG A 161 -16.80 3.77 3.31
CA ARG A 161 -17.48 3.64 2.03
C ARG A 161 -16.80 2.61 1.13
N THR A 162 -17.57 1.81 0.37
CA THR A 162 -17.03 0.78 -0.54
C THR A 162 -16.36 1.34 -1.80
N SER A 163 -16.31 2.66 -1.97
CA SER A 163 -15.42 3.28 -2.94
C SER A 163 -13.93 3.13 -2.55
N SER A 164 -13.63 2.89 -1.27
CA SER A 164 -12.29 2.58 -0.75
C SER A 164 -12.05 1.06 -0.65
N ASN A 165 -10.79 0.63 -0.73
CA ASN A 165 -10.42 -0.78 -0.53
C ASN A 165 -10.74 -1.24 0.91
N LEU A 166 -10.66 -0.34 1.91
CA LEU A 166 -11.07 -0.64 3.28
C LEU A 166 -12.55 -1.02 3.38
N GLY A 167 -13.43 -0.26 2.71
CA GLY A 167 -14.86 -0.54 2.72
C GLY A 167 -15.21 -1.85 2.02
N LEU A 168 -14.55 -2.14 0.90
CA LEU A 168 -14.71 -3.42 0.20
C LEU A 168 -14.19 -4.60 1.04
N ALA A 169 -13.03 -4.45 1.68
CA ALA A 169 -12.51 -5.47 2.61
C ALA A 169 -13.45 -5.68 3.80
N THR A 170 -14.02 -4.60 4.36
CA THR A 170 -15.00 -4.69 5.45
C THR A 170 -16.26 -5.48 5.04
N LEU A 171 -16.75 -5.28 3.83
CA LEU A 171 -17.88 -6.05 3.29
C LEU A 171 -17.52 -7.54 3.14
N ALA A 172 -16.33 -7.86 2.61
CA ALA A 172 -15.83 -9.23 2.49
C ALA A 172 -15.64 -9.90 3.86
N ILE A 173 -15.07 -9.16 4.83
CA ILE A 173 -14.93 -9.62 6.22
C ILE A 173 -16.30 -9.94 6.82
N ALA A 174 -17.28 -9.06 6.67
CA ALA A 174 -18.63 -9.28 7.16
C ALA A 174 -19.26 -10.55 6.53
N ALA A 175 -19.10 -10.75 5.22
CA ALA A 175 -19.58 -11.94 4.54
C ALA A 175 -18.92 -13.20 5.12
N ARG A 176 -17.59 -13.27 5.16
CA ARG A 176 -16.84 -14.44 5.66
C ARG A 176 -17.12 -14.76 7.12
N THR A 177 -17.23 -13.76 7.98
CA THR A 177 -17.48 -13.93 9.41
C THR A 177 -18.80 -14.68 9.68
N PHE A 178 -19.77 -14.55 8.77
CA PHE A 178 -21.09 -15.15 8.91
C PHE A 178 -21.43 -16.20 7.82
N GLY A 179 -20.42 -16.83 7.24
CA GLY A 179 -20.59 -17.99 6.36
C GLY A 179 -20.80 -17.69 4.88
N GLY A 180 -20.68 -16.42 4.47
CA GLY A 180 -20.61 -16.01 3.06
C GLY A 180 -19.18 -16.01 2.50
N SER A 181 -18.98 -15.38 1.36
CA SER A 181 -17.69 -15.28 0.66
C SER A 181 -17.65 -14.05 -0.24
N GLU A 182 -16.51 -13.78 -0.87
CA GLU A 182 -16.41 -12.74 -1.90
C GLU A 182 -17.22 -13.04 -3.17
N GLY A 183 -17.57 -14.30 -3.40
CA GLY A 183 -18.49 -14.71 -4.46
C GLY A 183 -19.96 -14.55 -4.08
N ASP A 184 -20.25 -14.43 -2.77
CA ASP A 184 -21.58 -14.21 -2.22
C ASP A 184 -21.51 -13.18 -1.08
N LEU A 185 -21.69 -11.91 -1.44
CA LEU A 185 -21.63 -10.78 -0.51
C LEU A 185 -22.98 -10.45 0.17
N GLU A 186 -24.06 -11.18 -0.14
CA GLU A 186 -25.39 -10.88 0.42
C GLU A 186 -25.44 -11.01 1.93
N THR A 187 -24.78 -12.06 2.46
CA THR A 187 -24.58 -12.21 3.92
C THR A 187 -23.88 -11.00 4.51
N GLY A 188 -22.81 -10.50 3.86
CA GLY A 188 -22.08 -9.32 4.29
C GLY A 188 -22.98 -8.07 4.33
N TRP A 189 -23.78 -7.83 3.29
CA TRP A 189 -24.71 -6.70 3.26
C TRP A 189 -25.74 -6.76 4.37
N THR A 190 -26.31 -7.93 4.61
CA THR A 190 -27.29 -8.15 5.68
C THR A 190 -26.66 -7.82 7.03
N LYS A 191 -25.45 -8.34 7.28
CA LYS A 191 -24.74 -8.14 8.53
C LYS A 191 -24.30 -6.69 8.75
N LEU A 192 -23.83 -6.00 7.72
CA LEU A 192 -23.48 -4.58 7.85
C LEU A 192 -24.69 -3.70 8.21
N LYS A 193 -25.90 -4.03 7.71
CA LYS A 193 -27.13 -3.34 8.11
C LYS A 193 -27.49 -3.55 9.59
N GLU A 194 -27.25 -4.76 10.11
CA GLU A 194 -27.53 -5.08 11.54
C GLU A 194 -26.70 -4.25 12.51
N LEU A 195 -25.53 -3.73 12.09
CA LEU A 195 -24.66 -2.88 12.91
C LEU A 195 -25.28 -1.51 13.20
N GLU A 196 -26.22 -1.02 12.38
CA GLU A 196 -26.63 0.39 12.36
C GLU A 196 -25.43 1.33 12.26
N ALA A 197 -24.45 0.92 11.43
CA ALA A 197 -23.12 1.52 11.37
C ALA A 197 -23.16 2.97 10.88
N LYS A 198 -22.24 3.78 11.39
CA LYS A 198 -21.98 5.13 10.89
C LYS A 198 -20.98 5.06 9.76
N ALA A 199 -21.41 5.44 8.56
CA ALA A 199 -20.58 5.41 7.37
C ALA A 199 -19.65 6.64 7.28
N ALA A 200 -18.41 6.40 6.90
CA ALA A 200 -17.38 7.43 6.72
C ALA A 200 -16.88 7.47 5.27
N ARG A 201 -16.55 8.66 4.78
CA ARG A 201 -16.06 8.87 3.40
C ARG A 201 -14.67 8.32 3.17
N SER A 202 -13.87 8.21 4.22
CA SER A 202 -12.47 7.78 4.14
C SER A 202 -11.98 7.14 5.45
N PRO A 203 -10.88 6.39 5.42
CA PRO A 203 -10.22 5.90 6.64
C PRO A 203 -9.83 7.02 7.62
N ALA A 204 -9.39 8.17 7.10
CA ALA A 204 -9.08 9.34 7.94
C ALA A 204 -10.31 9.87 8.68
N ALA A 205 -11.49 9.88 8.02
CA ALA A 205 -12.74 10.25 8.67
C ALA A 205 -13.12 9.27 9.78
N LEU A 206 -12.92 7.96 9.59
CA LEU A 206 -13.12 6.97 10.67
C LEU A 206 -12.22 7.24 11.88
N THR A 207 -10.95 7.58 11.63
CA THR A 207 -10.02 7.95 12.71
C THR A 207 -10.53 9.15 13.50
N GLN A 208 -11.03 10.20 12.80
CA GLN A 208 -11.61 11.38 13.46
C GLN A 208 -12.90 11.05 14.25
N MET A 209 -13.72 10.13 13.74
CA MET A 209 -14.92 9.69 14.45
C MET A 209 -14.59 8.91 15.73
N LEU A 210 -13.53 8.09 15.73
CA LEU A 210 -13.01 7.44 16.94
C LEU A 210 -12.46 8.49 17.94
N GLU A 211 -11.71 9.48 17.45
CA GLU A 211 -11.16 10.56 18.27
C GLU A 211 -12.26 11.39 18.96
N ARG A 212 -13.35 11.68 18.24
CA ARG A 212 -14.48 12.47 18.76
C ARG A 212 -15.50 11.64 19.55
N GLU A 213 -15.23 10.37 19.78
CA GLU A 213 -16.15 9.44 20.45
C GLU A 213 -17.51 9.29 19.71
N GLU A 214 -17.56 9.62 18.43
CA GLU A 214 -18.74 9.43 17.60
C GLU A 214 -19.02 7.95 17.33
N ILE A 215 -17.94 7.14 17.30
CA ILE A 215 -17.95 5.68 17.20
C ILE A 215 -17.01 5.10 18.26
N ALA A 216 -17.31 3.90 18.74
CA ALA A 216 -16.47 3.18 19.69
C ALA A 216 -15.44 2.28 19.00
N ILE A 217 -15.78 1.73 17.82
CA ILE A 217 -15.03 0.65 17.18
C ILE A 217 -15.22 0.70 15.65
N ALA A 218 -14.18 0.31 14.89
CA ALA A 218 -14.25 0.27 13.43
C ALA A 218 -13.23 -0.70 12.83
N PRO A 219 -13.52 -1.39 11.72
CA PRO A 219 -12.50 -1.90 10.83
C PRO A 219 -11.65 -0.72 10.31
N LEU A 220 -10.32 -0.78 10.51
CA LEU A 220 -9.44 0.31 10.11
C LEU A 220 -8.04 -0.22 9.77
N TRP A 221 -7.29 0.58 9.02
CA TRP A 221 -5.90 0.29 8.74
C TRP A 221 -5.02 0.37 9.98
N ASN A 222 -4.08 -0.57 10.11
CA ASN A 222 -3.08 -0.58 11.17
C ASN A 222 -2.29 0.73 11.25
N ASN A 223 -1.83 1.25 10.12
CA ASN A 223 -1.04 2.48 10.04
C ASN A 223 -1.85 3.75 10.42
N ASN A 224 -3.14 3.82 10.05
CA ASN A 224 -4.00 4.92 10.49
C ASN A 224 -4.17 4.93 12.01
N THR A 225 -4.42 3.73 12.59
CA THR A 225 -4.57 3.59 14.04
C THR A 225 -3.26 3.88 14.77
N ALA A 226 -2.14 3.35 14.27
CA ALA A 226 -0.81 3.61 14.84
C ALA A 226 -0.43 5.10 14.81
N ALA A 227 -0.71 5.78 13.69
CA ALA A 227 -0.46 7.22 13.57
C ALA A 227 -1.32 8.06 14.54
N ALA A 228 -2.57 7.64 14.79
CA ALA A 228 -3.44 8.29 15.75
C ALA A 228 -2.97 8.05 17.19
N ALA A 229 -2.65 6.80 17.55
CA ALA A 229 -2.10 6.45 18.86
C ALA A 229 -0.76 7.17 19.13
N GLY A 230 0.12 7.28 18.14
CA GLY A 230 1.39 8.01 18.22
C GLY A 230 1.22 9.52 18.47
N LYS A 231 0.04 10.08 18.18
CA LYS A 231 -0.33 11.45 18.52
C LYS A 231 -0.97 11.59 19.92
N GLY A 232 -1.06 10.50 20.67
CA GLY A 232 -1.66 10.46 22.00
C GLY A 232 -3.18 10.34 22.00
N LEU A 233 -3.82 9.97 20.88
CA LEU A 233 -5.26 9.73 20.86
C LEU A 233 -5.59 8.40 21.58
N PRO A 234 -6.74 8.29 22.28
CA PRO A 234 -7.13 7.11 23.01
C PRO A 234 -7.65 6.02 22.06
N VAL A 235 -6.81 5.54 21.17
CA VAL A 235 -7.13 4.49 20.19
C VAL A 235 -6.12 3.36 20.25
N ALA A 236 -6.61 2.12 20.07
CA ALA A 236 -5.78 0.94 19.97
C ALA A 236 -6.19 0.07 18.78
N PHE A 237 -5.28 -0.81 18.38
CA PHE A 237 -5.46 -1.74 17.26
C PHE A 237 -5.43 -3.18 17.73
N VAL A 238 -6.30 -3.99 17.18
CA VAL A 238 -6.32 -5.44 17.39
C VAL A 238 -6.20 -6.16 16.07
N LYS A 239 -5.41 -7.22 16.05
CA LYS A 239 -5.38 -8.26 15.01
C LYS A 239 -6.43 -9.33 15.39
N PRO A 240 -7.68 -9.25 14.91
CA PRO A 240 -8.78 -10.10 15.40
C PRO A 240 -8.71 -11.51 14.82
N ALA A 241 -9.19 -12.49 15.54
CA ALA A 241 -9.33 -13.85 15.02
C ALA A 241 -10.36 -13.91 13.86
N PRO A 242 -10.13 -14.77 12.82
CA PRO A 242 -9.04 -15.73 12.68
C PRO A 242 -7.72 -15.10 12.17
N GLY A 243 -7.66 -13.81 11.94
CA GLY A 243 -6.52 -13.03 11.51
C GLY A 243 -6.95 -11.70 10.89
N PRO A 244 -6.07 -10.68 10.89
CA PRO A 244 -6.30 -9.44 10.17
C PRO A 244 -6.26 -9.70 8.66
N VAL A 245 -6.91 -8.82 7.90
CA VAL A 245 -6.89 -8.90 6.44
C VAL A 245 -5.76 -8.03 5.89
N ALA A 246 -4.83 -8.64 5.16
CA ALA A 246 -3.77 -7.95 4.47
C ALA A 246 -4.24 -7.46 3.09
N ILE A 247 -3.93 -6.23 2.77
CA ILE A 247 -4.03 -5.66 1.43
C ILE A 247 -2.60 -5.43 0.93
N ILE A 248 -2.20 -6.19 -0.07
CA ILE A 248 -0.86 -6.13 -0.62
C ILE A 248 -0.78 -4.96 -1.60
N SER A 249 0.28 -4.17 -1.48
CA SER A 249 0.65 -3.17 -2.46
C SER A 249 1.82 -3.70 -3.29
N TYR A 250 1.58 -3.88 -4.58
CA TYR A 250 2.61 -4.23 -5.55
C TYR A 250 3.25 -2.98 -6.10
N PHE A 251 4.57 -2.99 -6.26
CA PHE A 251 5.26 -1.94 -6.99
C PHE A 251 5.54 -2.43 -8.41
N SER A 252 5.03 -1.71 -9.40
CA SER A 252 5.07 -2.14 -10.79
C SER A 252 5.63 -1.05 -11.71
N GLY A 253 6.37 -1.46 -12.72
CA GLY A 253 6.71 -0.60 -13.84
C GLY A 253 5.48 -0.39 -14.74
N PHE A 254 5.37 0.79 -15.33
CA PHE A 254 4.35 1.05 -16.34
C PHE A 254 4.84 0.65 -17.74
N ALA A 255 3.94 0.13 -18.57
CA ALA A 255 4.25 -0.58 -19.82
C ALA A 255 5.07 0.23 -20.86
N ARG A 256 5.13 1.54 -20.72
CA ARG A 256 5.85 2.44 -21.64
C ARG A 256 6.95 3.26 -20.98
N SER A 257 7.44 2.83 -19.83
CA SER A 257 8.62 3.43 -19.21
C SER A 257 9.81 3.37 -20.18
N ARG A 258 10.56 4.46 -20.24
CA ARG A 258 11.80 4.56 -21.02
C ARG A 258 13.02 4.02 -20.27
N HIS A 259 12.86 3.68 -19.00
CA HIS A 259 13.93 3.30 -18.08
C HIS A 259 13.63 1.97 -17.37
N PRO A 260 13.35 0.86 -18.11
CA PRO A 260 13.00 -0.42 -17.52
C PRO A 260 14.11 -0.99 -16.63
N ASP A 261 15.37 -0.69 -16.93
CA ASP A 261 16.55 -1.03 -16.13
C ASP A 261 16.52 -0.36 -14.75
N LEU A 262 16.26 0.96 -14.71
CA LEU A 262 16.16 1.71 -13.46
C LEU A 262 14.91 1.34 -12.66
N VAL A 263 13.81 0.99 -13.33
CA VAL A 263 12.60 0.47 -12.69
C VAL A 263 12.87 -0.87 -12.03
N ALA A 264 13.60 -1.78 -12.68
CA ALA A 264 13.99 -3.07 -12.09
C ALA A 264 14.93 -2.86 -10.89
N GLU A 265 15.90 -1.96 -10.98
CA GLU A 265 16.78 -1.61 -9.86
C GLU A 265 15.99 -1.02 -8.69
N TRP A 266 15.01 -0.16 -8.96
CA TRP A 266 14.11 0.37 -7.94
C TRP A 266 13.30 -0.74 -7.24
N MET A 267 12.70 -1.66 -8.01
CA MET A 267 11.98 -2.81 -7.47
C MET A 267 12.89 -3.71 -6.62
N ASN A 268 14.13 -3.93 -7.06
CA ASN A 268 15.12 -4.66 -6.28
C ASN A 268 15.47 -3.95 -4.97
N GLY A 269 15.57 -2.62 -5.00
CA GLY A 269 15.81 -1.78 -3.82
C GLY A 269 14.67 -1.83 -2.80
N ILE A 270 13.41 -1.82 -3.26
CA ILE A 270 12.22 -1.99 -2.41
C ILE A 270 12.26 -3.33 -1.65
N LEU A 271 12.73 -4.39 -2.28
CA LEU A 271 12.85 -5.72 -1.66
C LEU A 271 14.13 -5.87 -0.81
N SER A 272 14.91 -4.81 -0.61
CA SER A 272 16.06 -4.88 0.30
C SER A 272 15.60 -4.89 1.76
N PRO A 273 16.29 -5.62 2.66
CA PRO A 273 15.99 -5.61 4.08
C PRO A 273 15.97 -4.18 4.68
N GLU A 274 16.90 -3.33 4.25
CA GLU A 274 16.99 -1.95 4.74
C GLU A 274 15.78 -1.11 4.37
N TYR A 275 15.25 -1.24 3.14
CA TYR A 275 14.02 -0.56 2.75
C TYR A 275 12.84 -1.10 3.54
N GLN A 276 12.71 -2.42 3.65
CA GLN A 276 11.59 -3.08 4.32
C GLN A 276 11.55 -2.73 5.82
N THR A 277 12.70 -2.69 6.51
CA THR A 277 12.79 -2.23 7.91
C THR A 277 12.31 -0.77 8.04
N ARG A 278 12.70 0.12 7.10
CA ARG A 278 12.25 1.51 7.12
C ARG A 278 10.75 1.64 6.89
N ALA A 279 10.19 0.85 5.99
CA ALA A 279 8.76 0.85 5.73
C ALA A 279 7.94 0.25 6.90
N ALA A 280 8.52 -0.69 7.66
CA ALA A 280 7.89 -1.29 8.83
C ALA A 280 7.99 -0.43 10.10
N ALA A 281 8.96 0.48 10.17
CA ALA A 281 9.18 1.35 11.32
C ALA A 281 8.12 2.47 11.43
N ALA A 282 8.06 3.10 12.59
CA ALA A 282 7.30 4.33 12.80
C ALA A 282 7.74 5.43 11.81
N PRO A 283 6.84 6.27 11.31
CA PRO A 283 5.39 6.28 11.55
C PRO A 283 4.59 5.48 10.52
N PHE A 284 5.22 4.60 9.73
CA PHE A 284 4.63 3.98 8.54
C PHE A 284 3.93 2.66 8.83
N TYR A 285 4.55 1.77 9.60
CA TYR A 285 4.01 0.48 10.07
C TYR A 285 3.49 -0.43 8.95
N PHE A 286 4.13 -0.40 7.77
CA PHE A 286 3.82 -1.34 6.69
C PHE A 286 4.37 -2.73 7.00
N GLY A 287 3.64 -3.75 6.60
CA GLY A 287 4.10 -5.13 6.72
C GLY A 287 5.19 -5.45 5.69
N PRO A 288 6.27 -6.14 6.10
CA PRO A 288 7.36 -6.52 5.19
C PRO A 288 6.95 -7.69 4.30
N THR A 289 7.40 -7.64 3.06
CA THR A 289 7.11 -8.66 2.04
C THR A 289 8.29 -9.62 1.79
N VAL A 290 9.40 -9.41 2.50
CA VAL A 290 10.59 -10.26 2.43
C VAL A 290 10.90 -10.89 3.78
N ARG A 291 11.55 -12.04 3.75
CA ARG A 291 12.01 -12.75 4.95
C ARG A 291 13.23 -12.07 5.57
N GLY A 292 13.44 -12.29 6.86
CA GLY A 292 14.61 -11.81 7.59
C GLY A 292 14.62 -10.32 7.91
N VAL A 293 13.46 -9.65 7.83
CA VAL A 293 13.32 -8.27 8.27
C VAL A 293 13.08 -8.24 9.78
N GLU A 294 13.88 -7.45 10.48
CA GLU A 294 13.65 -7.17 11.90
C GLU A 294 12.56 -6.11 12.06
N ILE A 295 11.48 -6.49 12.76
CA ILE A 295 10.38 -5.59 13.03
C ILE A 295 10.66 -4.83 14.33
N PRO A 296 10.65 -3.49 14.32
CA PRO A 296 10.80 -2.69 15.54
C PRO A 296 9.74 -3.05 16.58
N ALA A 297 10.12 -3.06 17.86
CA ALA A 297 9.24 -3.49 18.94
C ALA A 297 7.95 -2.66 19.04
N ASP A 298 8.01 -1.38 18.72
CA ASP A 298 6.85 -0.47 18.67
C ASP A 298 5.92 -0.72 17.47
N ALA A 299 6.41 -1.42 16.44
CA ALA A 299 5.61 -1.81 15.28
C ALA A 299 4.88 -3.16 15.48
N ALA A 300 5.34 -4.02 16.38
CA ALA A 300 4.78 -5.35 16.59
C ALA A 300 3.26 -5.38 16.91
N PRO A 301 2.66 -4.41 17.62
CA PRO A 301 1.20 -4.36 17.79
C PRO A 301 0.44 -4.14 16.47
N TYR A 302 1.06 -3.50 15.49
CA TYR A 302 0.40 -3.04 14.27
C TYR A 302 0.71 -3.89 13.05
N THR A 303 1.85 -4.61 13.03
CA THR A 303 2.25 -5.43 11.88
C THR A 303 2.69 -6.83 12.34
N PRO A 304 2.61 -7.88 11.52
CA PRO A 304 3.18 -9.18 11.83
C PRO A 304 4.68 -9.07 12.08
N SER A 305 5.13 -9.73 13.14
CA SER A 305 6.51 -9.70 13.61
C SER A 305 7.24 -11.05 13.42
N THR A 306 6.51 -12.09 13.01
CA THR A 306 7.07 -13.41 12.74
C THR A 306 6.64 -13.95 11.37
N PRO A 307 7.40 -14.88 10.75
CA PRO A 307 7.02 -15.53 9.50
C PRO A 307 5.68 -16.26 9.58
N GLU A 308 5.35 -16.85 10.74
CA GLU A 308 4.09 -17.55 10.98
C GLU A 308 2.91 -16.57 10.92
N GLU A 309 3.06 -15.40 11.52
CA GLU A 309 2.04 -14.34 11.46
C GLU A 309 1.83 -13.85 10.02
N VAL A 310 2.90 -13.73 9.22
CA VAL A 310 2.80 -13.36 7.80
C VAL A 310 2.09 -14.44 6.99
N THR A 311 2.39 -15.71 7.24
CA THR A 311 1.76 -16.84 6.55
C THR A 311 0.28 -16.98 6.92
N ALA A 312 -0.09 -16.60 8.15
CA ALA A 312 -1.47 -16.64 8.65
C ALA A 312 -2.35 -15.45 8.20
N LEU A 313 -1.80 -14.49 7.46
CA LEU A 313 -2.55 -13.33 6.98
C LEU A 313 -3.76 -13.75 6.12
N GLN A 314 -4.91 -13.19 6.44
CA GLN A 314 -6.08 -13.31 5.59
C GLN A 314 -5.94 -12.37 4.39
N THR A 315 -6.42 -12.78 3.23
CA THR A 315 -6.45 -11.94 2.02
C THR A 315 -7.85 -11.95 1.43
N VAL A 316 -8.20 -10.95 0.64
CA VAL A 316 -9.47 -10.87 -0.10
C VAL A 316 -9.27 -11.44 -1.50
N ASP A 317 -10.23 -12.21 -2.01
CA ASP A 317 -10.26 -12.58 -3.43
C ASP A 317 -10.80 -11.42 -4.27
N TRP A 318 -9.90 -10.50 -4.60
CA TRP A 318 -10.21 -9.31 -5.39
C TRP A 318 -10.71 -9.65 -6.79
N SER A 319 -10.40 -10.83 -7.33
CA SER A 319 -10.90 -11.26 -8.64
C SER A 319 -12.43 -11.37 -8.70
N LYS A 320 -13.07 -11.58 -7.55
CA LYS A 320 -14.53 -11.61 -7.41
C LYS A 320 -15.14 -10.22 -7.16
N ILE A 321 -14.40 -9.33 -6.56
CA ILE A 321 -14.88 -8.00 -6.15
C ILE A 321 -14.67 -6.95 -7.25
N VAL A 322 -13.51 -6.96 -7.92
CA VAL A 322 -13.16 -5.95 -8.93
C VAL A 322 -14.19 -5.85 -10.06
N PRO A 323 -14.70 -6.96 -10.65
CA PRO A 323 -15.67 -6.88 -11.74
C PRO A 323 -17.01 -6.23 -11.36
N VAL A 324 -17.41 -6.32 -10.08
CA VAL A 324 -18.70 -5.81 -9.57
C VAL A 324 -18.56 -4.55 -8.72
N ARG A 325 -17.38 -3.98 -8.62
CA ARG A 325 -17.06 -2.86 -7.74
C ARG A 325 -18.03 -1.69 -7.88
N GLY A 326 -18.38 -1.30 -9.12
CA GLY A 326 -19.29 -0.18 -9.36
C GLY A 326 -20.67 -0.41 -8.71
N GLN A 327 -21.21 -1.62 -8.86
CA GLN A 327 -22.48 -2.03 -8.27
C GLN A 327 -22.43 -2.02 -6.72
N LEU A 328 -21.27 -2.42 -6.15
CA LEU A 328 -21.08 -2.41 -4.69
C LEU A 328 -21.04 -0.99 -4.14
N VAL A 329 -20.42 -0.05 -4.85
CA VAL A 329 -20.40 1.37 -4.46
C VAL A 329 -21.80 1.96 -4.49
N GLU A 330 -22.54 1.79 -5.60
CA GLU A 330 -23.93 2.28 -5.71
C GLU A 330 -24.85 1.68 -4.64
N ARG A 331 -24.68 0.38 -4.36
CA ARG A 331 -25.48 -0.29 -3.33
C ARG A 331 -25.17 0.25 -1.94
N PHE A 332 -23.89 0.53 -1.63
CA PHE A 332 -23.48 1.12 -0.36
C PHE A 332 -24.15 2.48 -0.17
N ASP A 333 -24.05 3.35 -1.18
CA ASP A 333 -24.60 4.71 -1.14
C ASP A 333 -26.10 4.71 -0.89
N ARG A 334 -26.84 3.80 -1.54
CA ARG A 334 -28.28 3.61 -1.30
C ARG A 334 -28.59 3.04 0.10
N THR A 335 -27.71 2.20 0.64
CA THR A 335 -27.95 1.47 1.90
C THR A 335 -27.67 2.33 3.12
N PHE A 336 -26.65 3.16 3.06
CA PHE A 336 -26.16 3.96 4.19
C PHE A 336 -26.38 5.47 4.00
N ALA A 337 -27.24 5.86 3.06
CA ALA A 337 -27.65 7.24 2.79
C ALA A 337 -26.44 8.21 2.62
N PHE A 338 -25.56 7.87 1.68
CA PHE A 338 -24.37 8.66 1.35
C PHE A 338 -24.63 9.61 0.19
#